data_88d0a09ac0ec8402bbd7fbe8f1d0b099
#
_entry.id   88d0a09ac0ec8402bbd7fbe8f1d0b099
#
_cell.length_a   1.000
_cell.length_b   1.000
_cell.length_c   1.000
_cell.angle_alpha   90.00
_cell.angle_beta   90.00
_cell.angle_gamma   90.00
#
_symmetry.space_group_name_H-M   'P 1'
#
loop_
_entity.id
_entity.type
_entity.pdbx_description
1 polymer ?
#
loop_
_entity_poly.entity_id
_entity_poly.type
_entity_poly.pdbx_seq_one_letter_code
_entity_poly.pdbx_strand_id
1 'polypeptide(L)'
;ARFLQMMHDGGRSADVRLLGRKTCEWMVADHLGNIPSVCDVLTPGYGFGLGFSVLLADGIAESPGSAGQYLWGGIAGTTFWVDPRESLFAVLLTQAPGRRNFYRALFRNLVYQALDD
;
A
#
# COMPACT_ATOMS: atom_id res chain seq x y z
N ALA A 1 12.13 4.05 1.99
CA ALA A 1 11.45 4.53 3.20
C ALA A 1 11.07 6.01 3.15
N ARG A 2 11.99 6.95 2.84
CA ARG A 2 11.71 8.41 2.90
C ARG A 2 10.49 8.87 2.10
N PHE A 3 10.27 8.32 0.91
CA PHE A 3 9.08 8.62 0.11
C PHE A 3 7.79 8.16 0.80
N LEU A 4 7.78 6.96 1.37
CA LEU A 4 6.61 6.42 2.08
C LEU A 4 6.33 7.22 3.36
N GLN A 5 7.38 7.60 4.09
CA GLN A 5 7.25 8.49 5.23
C GLN A 5 6.63 9.83 4.81
N MET A 6 7.12 10.44 3.74
CA MET A 6 6.56 11.69 3.21
C MET A 6 5.07 11.54 2.84
N MET A 7 4.69 10.43 2.20
CA MET A 7 3.28 10.16 1.88
C MET A 7 2.45 9.96 3.14
N HIS A 8 2.95 9.20 4.12
CA HIS A 8 2.31 8.99 5.42
C HIS A 8 2.10 10.32 6.17
N ASP A 9 3.10 11.20 6.13
CA ASP A 9 3.08 12.51 6.78
C ASP A 9 2.33 13.59 5.95
N GLY A 10 1.49 13.17 5.01
CA GLY A 10 0.64 14.06 4.21
C GLY A 10 1.42 15.05 3.34
N GLY A 11 2.55 14.61 2.79
CA GLY A 11 3.37 15.39 1.87
C GLY A 11 4.51 16.16 2.52
N ARG A 12 4.84 15.87 3.77
CA ARG A 12 5.98 16.49 4.50
C ARG A 12 7.17 15.53 4.55
N SER A 13 8.36 16.08 4.45
CA SER A 13 9.62 15.38 4.70
C SER A 13 10.49 16.26 5.56
N ALA A 14 10.68 15.90 6.82
CA ALA A 14 11.26 16.76 7.84
C ALA A 14 10.55 18.13 7.87
N ASP A 15 11.28 19.21 7.76
CA ASP A 15 10.73 20.57 7.82
C ASP A 15 10.18 21.09 6.48
N VAL A 16 10.28 20.29 5.41
CA VAL A 16 9.88 20.71 4.06
C VAL A 16 8.56 20.05 3.66
N ARG A 17 7.63 20.84 3.14
CA ARG A 17 6.44 20.33 2.48
C ARG A 17 6.72 20.15 0.98
N LEU A 18 6.71 18.91 0.51
CA LEU A 18 6.91 18.56 -0.90
C LEU A 18 5.59 18.51 -1.67
N LEU A 19 4.52 18.01 -1.03
CA LEU A 19 3.18 17.92 -1.62
C LEU A 19 2.15 18.52 -0.67
N GLY A 20 1.10 19.08 -1.24
CA GLY A 20 -0.08 19.48 -0.47
C GLY A 20 -0.80 18.26 0.11
N ARG A 21 -1.39 18.40 1.31
CA ARG A 21 -2.17 17.30 1.95
C ARG A 21 -3.25 16.76 1.00
N LYS A 22 -4.02 17.64 0.37
CA LYS A 22 -5.07 17.25 -0.57
C LYS A 22 -4.53 16.52 -1.81
N THR A 23 -3.31 16.85 -2.25
CA THR A 23 -2.65 16.13 -3.35
C THR A 23 -2.33 14.70 -2.93
N CYS A 24 -1.78 14.49 -1.72
CA CYS A 24 -1.52 13.16 -1.20
C CYS A 24 -2.81 12.35 -1.04
N GLU A 25 -3.86 12.92 -0.46
CA GLU A 25 -5.17 12.28 -0.33
C GLU A 25 -5.72 11.86 -1.70
N TRP A 26 -5.60 12.73 -2.69
CA TRP A 26 -6.04 12.43 -4.05
C TRP A 26 -5.22 11.35 -4.73
N MET A 27 -3.90 11.32 -4.50
CA MET A 27 -3.01 10.28 -5.05
C MET A 27 -3.37 8.87 -4.55
N VAL A 28 -3.87 8.75 -3.33
CA VAL A 28 -4.23 7.46 -2.72
C VAL A 28 -5.74 7.19 -2.71
N ALA A 29 -6.54 8.02 -3.35
CA ALA A 29 -7.95 7.75 -3.58
C ALA A 29 -8.14 6.74 -4.72
N ASP A 30 -9.24 5.98 -4.68
CA ASP A 30 -9.61 5.13 -5.81
C ASP A 30 -10.11 5.97 -6.99
N HIS A 31 -9.47 5.82 -8.14
CA HIS A 31 -9.84 6.48 -9.39
C HIS A 31 -10.48 5.53 -10.41
N LEU A 32 -10.59 4.24 -10.10
CA LEU A 32 -11.24 3.27 -10.98
C LEU A 32 -12.77 3.29 -10.81
N GLY A 33 -13.26 3.49 -9.59
CA GLY A 33 -14.69 3.41 -9.33
C GLY A 33 -15.28 2.10 -9.81
N ASN A 34 -16.20 2.16 -10.78
CA ASN A 34 -16.84 0.98 -11.38
C ASN A 34 -16.11 0.43 -12.62
N ILE A 35 -14.94 0.95 -12.96
CA ILE A 35 -14.15 0.41 -14.08
C ILE A 35 -13.55 -0.92 -13.64
N PRO A 36 -13.87 -2.03 -14.33
CA PRO A 36 -13.29 -3.33 -13.97
C PRO A 36 -11.77 -3.30 -14.10
N SER A 37 -11.09 -3.89 -13.12
CA SER A 37 -9.68 -4.19 -13.25
C SER A 37 -9.48 -5.19 -14.41
N VAL A 38 -8.85 -4.74 -15.48
CA VAL A 38 -8.62 -5.54 -16.69
C VAL A 38 -7.25 -6.20 -16.73
N CYS A 39 -6.50 -6.17 -15.64
CA CYS A 39 -5.17 -6.77 -15.60
C CYS A 39 -4.98 -7.60 -14.33
N ASP A 40 -4.15 -8.65 -14.45
CA ASP A 40 -3.78 -9.55 -13.35
C ASP A 40 -2.95 -8.89 -12.22
N VAL A 41 -2.77 -7.58 -12.31
CA VAL A 41 -1.94 -6.82 -11.38
C VAL A 41 -2.75 -6.32 -10.18
N LEU A 42 -4.05 -6.12 -10.35
CA LEU A 42 -4.94 -5.67 -9.28
C LEU A 42 -5.66 -6.87 -8.65
N THR A 43 -5.41 -7.09 -7.38
CA THR A 43 -6.10 -8.08 -6.57
C THR A 43 -7.55 -7.64 -6.34
N PRO A 44 -8.53 -8.57 -6.32
CA PRO A 44 -9.90 -8.24 -5.93
C PRO A 44 -9.97 -7.51 -4.59
N GLY A 45 -10.85 -6.52 -4.50
CA GLY A 45 -10.97 -5.66 -3.32
C GLY A 45 -10.08 -4.42 -3.32
N TYR A 46 -9.26 -4.27 -4.34
CA TYR A 46 -8.42 -3.09 -4.50
C TYR A 46 -8.85 -2.23 -5.69
N GLY A 47 -8.90 -0.93 -5.47
CA GLY A 47 -8.92 0.10 -6.49
C GLY A 47 -7.51 0.58 -6.84
N PHE A 48 -7.42 1.66 -7.62
CA PHE A 48 -6.14 2.22 -8.03
C PHE A 48 -6.15 3.74 -7.96
N GLY A 49 -5.15 4.28 -7.27
CA GLY A 49 -4.88 5.71 -7.20
C GLY A 49 -3.90 6.17 -8.28
N LEU A 50 -3.13 7.17 -7.98
CA LEU A 50 -2.07 7.66 -8.88
C LEU A 50 -0.74 6.99 -8.52
N GLY A 51 -0.57 5.74 -8.99
CA GLY A 51 0.62 4.93 -8.77
C GLY A 51 0.55 3.95 -7.60
N PHE A 52 -0.62 3.80 -6.97
CA PHE A 52 -0.84 2.88 -5.84
C PHE A 52 -2.11 2.06 -6.04
N SER A 53 -2.05 0.80 -5.67
CA SER A 53 -3.23 -0.02 -5.39
C SER A 53 -3.79 0.37 -4.02
N VAL A 54 -5.09 0.53 -3.89
CA VAL A 54 -5.75 1.05 -2.68
C VAL A 54 -6.81 0.05 -2.21
N LEU A 55 -6.75 -0.37 -0.94
CA LEU A 55 -7.75 -1.26 -0.34
C LEU A 55 -9.07 -0.52 -0.12
N LEU A 56 -10.15 -1.05 -0.69
CA LEU A 56 -11.45 -0.36 -0.73
C LEU A 56 -12.28 -0.55 0.54
N ALA A 57 -12.16 -1.70 1.22
CA ALA A 57 -12.89 -1.99 2.44
C ALA A 57 -12.15 -2.97 3.34
N ASP A 58 -12.45 -2.96 4.64
CA ASP A 58 -11.90 -3.91 5.58
C ASP A 58 -12.41 -5.34 5.26
N GLY A 59 -11.53 -6.33 5.41
CA GLY A 59 -11.90 -7.74 5.30
C GLY A 59 -12.11 -8.28 3.89
N ILE A 60 -11.98 -7.47 2.84
CA ILE A 60 -12.13 -7.93 1.45
C ILE A 60 -10.83 -8.43 0.81
N ALA A 61 -9.68 -8.14 1.43
CA ALA A 61 -8.37 -8.61 0.97
C ALA A 61 -8.05 -10.00 1.54
N GLU A 62 -7.15 -10.71 0.87
CA GLU A 62 -6.66 -12.04 1.30
C GLU A 62 -5.70 -11.97 2.50
N SER A 63 -5.33 -10.79 2.94
CA SER A 63 -4.38 -10.55 4.04
C SER A 63 -4.82 -9.37 4.89
N PRO A 64 -4.34 -9.29 6.16
CA PRO A 64 -4.67 -8.17 7.03
C PRO A 64 -4.35 -6.81 6.42
N GLY A 65 -5.10 -5.80 6.85
CA GLY A 65 -4.95 -4.41 6.44
C GLY A 65 -6.22 -3.63 6.61
N SER A 66 -6.13 -2.31 6.56
CA SER A 66 -7.23 -1.38 6.77
C SER A 66 -7.69 -0.75 5.47
N ALA A 67 -8.98 -0.46 5.34
CA ALA A 67 -9.49 0.33 4.23
C ALA A 67 -8.75 1.66 4.08
N GLY A 68 -8.36 2.00 2.87
CA GLY A 68 -7.53 3.17 2.57
C GLY A 68 -6.02 2.91 2.64
N GLN A 69 -5.58 1.72 3.06
CA GLN A 69 -4.17 1.37 2.88
C GLN A 69 -3.82 1.36 1.39
N TYR A 70 -2.60 1.74 1.07
CA TYR A 70 -2.12 1.77 -0.31
C TYR A 70 -0.76 1.10 -0.44
N LEU A 71 -0.55 0.48 -1.58
CA LEU A 71 0.61 -0.39 -1.79
C LEU A 71 1.02 -0.45 -3.26
N TRP A 72 2.22 -0.91 -3.49
CA TRP A 72 2.67 -1.41 -4.78
C TRP A 72 3.81 -2.41 -4.60
N GLY A 73 4.20 -3.05 -5.70
CA GLY A 73 5.27 -4.02 -5.68
C GLY A 73 5.96 -4.19 -7.02
N GLY A 74 7.18 -4.69 -6.98
CA GLY A 74 7.99 -4.98 -8.16
C GLY A 74 7.92 -6.46 -8.58
N ILE A 75 8.20 -6.73 -9.84
CA ILE A 75 8.18 -8.10 -10.40
C ILE A 75 9.22 -9.01 -9.74
N ALA A 76 10.31 -8.44 -9.26
CA ALA A 76 11.38 -9.17 -8.56
C ALA A 76 10.97 -9.66 -7.15
N GLY A 77 9.87 -9.13 -6.60
CA GLY A 77 9.37 -9.54 -5.28
C GLY A 77 9.34 -8.42 -4.25
N THR A 78 9.98 -7.30 -4.50
CA THR A 78 9.90 -6.12 -3.63
C THR A 78 8.44 -5.69 -3.46
N THR A 79 8.10 -5.22 -2.27
CA THR A 79 6.77 -4.64 -2.00
C THR A 79 6.86 -3.62 -0.89
N PHE A 80 5.90 -2.72 -0.88
CA PHE A 80 5.64 -1.84 0.24
C PHE A 80 4.14 -1.64 0.41
N TRP A 81 3.73 -1.25 1.61
CA TRP A 81 2.42 -0.67 1.85
C TRP A 81 2.51 0.41 2.91
N VAL A 82 1.53 1.28 2.92
CA VAL A 82 1.27 2.27 3.96
C VAL A 82 -0.14 2.04 4.44
N ASP A 83 -0.30 1.87 5.74
CA ASP A 83 -1.59 1.78 6.42
C ASP A 83 -1.75 3.00 7.34
N PRO A 84 -2.50 4.04 6.90
CA PRO A 84 -2.65 5.25 7.69
C PRO A 84 -3.41 5.04 9.00
N ARG A 85 -4.30 4.04 9.07
CA ARG A 85 -5.09 3.76 10.30
C ARG A 85 -4.21 3.17 11.40
N GLU A 86 -3.25 2.35 11.01
CA GLU A 86 -2.27 1.75 11.93
C GLU A 86 -1.02 2.62 12.14
N SER A 87 -0.97 3.80 11.50
CA SER A 87 0.22 4.66 11.49
C SER A 87 1.49 3.91 11.08
N LEU A 88 1.36 3.03 10.09
CA LEU A 88 2.36 2.05 9.70
C LEU A 88 2.73 2.20 8.23
N PHE A 89 4.00 2.06 7.92
CA PHE A 89 4.42 1.63 6.59
C PHE A 89 5.47 0.52 6.70
N ALA A 90 5.46 -0.39 5.73
CA ALA A 90 6.41 -1.50 5.67
C ALA A 90 6.99 -1.65 4.26
N VAL A 91 8.24 -2.11 4.20
CA VAL A 91 8.97 -2.34 2.96
C VAL A 91 9.66 -3.69 3.03
N LEU A 92 9.44 -4.53 2.04
CA LEU A 92 10.17 -5.78 1.85
C LEU A 92 11.05 -5.66 0.61
N LEU A 93 12.36 -5.80 0.80
CA LEU A 93 13.32 -5.83 -0.29
C LEU A 93 13.80 -7.27 -0.47
N THR A 94 13.32 -7.92 -1.52
CA THR A 94 13.69 -9.31 -1.84
C THR A 94 13.83 -9.49 -3.35
N GLN A 95 14.64 -10.46 -3.72
CA GLN A 95 14.83 -10.90 -5.10
C GLN A 95 14.35 -12.35 -5.20
N ALA A 96 13.06 -12.54 -5.43
CA ALA A 96 12.42 -13.85 -5.48
C ALA A 96 11.20 -13.83 -6.43
N PRO A 97 11.39 -13.61 -7.74
CA PRO A 97 10.28 -13.40 -8.67
C PRO A 97 9.30 -14.57 -8.70
N GLY A 98 9.81 -15.81 -8.66
CA GLY A 98 8.97 -17.03 -8.66
C GLY A 98 8.22 -17.31 -7.35
N ARG A 99 8.56 -16.62 -6.26
CA ARG A 99 7.93 -16.78 -4.93
C ARG A 99 7.44 -15.46 -4.34
N ARG A 100 7.34 -14.41 -5.15
CA ARG A 100 7.00 -13.07 -4.67
C ARG A 100 5.70 -13.00 -3.88
N ASN A 101 4.66 -13.68 -4.34
CA ASN A 101 3.36 -13.67 -3.67
C ASN A 101 3.41 -14.35 -2.30
N PHE A 102 4.11 -15.47 -2.19
CA PHE A 102 4.32 -16.15 -0.91
C PHE A 102 5.02 -15.25 0.11
N TYR A 103 6.15 -14.63 -0.26
CA TYR A 103 6.91 -13.77 0.66
C TYR A 103 6.16 -12.49 1.02
N ARG A 104 5.41 -11.91 0.09
CA ARG A 104 4.55 -10.74 0.36
C ARG A 104 3.48 -11.06 1.38
N ALA A 105 2.76 -12.16 1.19
CA ALA A 105 1.70 -12.59 2.10
C ALA A 105 2.28 -12.93 3.49
N LEU A 106 3.37 -13.71 3.54
CA LEU A 106 4.04 -14.05 4.79
C LEU A 106 4.51 -12.81 5.55
N PHE A 107 5.22 -11.92 4.87
CA PHE A 107 5.74 -10.69 5.49
C PHE A 107 4.62 -9.80 6.01
N ARG A 108 3.54 -9.63 5.24
CA ARG A 108 2.38 -8.86 5.66
C ARG A 108 1.74 -9.44 6.91
N ASN A 109 1.48 -10.74 6.93
CA ASN A 109 0.90 -11.42 8.09
C ASN A 109 1.78 -11.23 9.34
N LEU A 110 3.10 -11.41 9.22
CA LEU A 110 4.03 -11.25 10.34
C LEU A 110 4.06 -9.80 10.86
N VAL A 111 4.02 -8.81 9.98
CA VAL A 111 4.00 -7.40 10.39
C VAL A 111 2.71 -7.07 11.16
N TYR A 112 1.54 -7.46 10.63
CA TYR A 112 0.27 -7.19 11.33
C TYR A 112 0.12 -8.00 12.62
N GLN A 113 0.67 -9.22 12.71
CA GLN A 113 0.71 -9.99 13.95
C GLN A 113 1.60 -9.36 15.03
N ALA A 114 2.53 -8.52 14.65
CA ALA A 114 3.43 -7.84 15.58
C ALA A 114 2.87 -6.49 16.09
N LEU A 115 1.70 -6.08 15.62
CA LEU A 115 1.02 -4.91 16.17
C LEU A 115 0.41 -5.31 17.51
N ASP A 116 0.85 -4.64 18.56
CA ASP A 116 0.41 -4.83 19.93
C ASP A 116 -0.13 -3.48 20.44
N ASP A 117 -1.41 -3.43 20.68
CA ASP A 117 -2.12 -2.21 21.08
C ASP A 117 -2.07 -1.98 22.60
#